data_dea4bbf4e61ccd2524d272959de5de1b
#
_entry.id   dea4bbf4e61ccd2524d272959de5de1b
#
_cell.length_a   1.000
_cell.length_b   1.000
_cell.length_c   1.000
_cell.angle_alpha   90.00
_cell.angle_beta   90.00
_cell.angle_gamma   90.00
#
_symmetry.space_group_name_H-M   'P 1'
#
loop_
_entity.id
_entity.type
_entity.pdbx_description
1 polymer ?
#
loop_
_entity_poly.entity_id
_entity_poly.type
_entity_poly.pdbx_seq_one_letter_code
_entity_poly.pdbx_strand_id
1 'polypeptide(L)'
;MPAPPARPLVRYIRGAMSESEPAREVFERVFKVLEAMEENQKQKVIELARRLKPGLTAEDIRNPHDFPDLDDPDWHFEDGQLTGIQSALFALRAMSRDVLGDGDAAQSEDGEANRPEG
;
A
#
# COMPACT_ATOMS: atom_id res chain seq x y z
N MET A 1 39.37 -0.38 16.86
CA MET A 1 38.99 0.29 16.49
C MET A 1 38.59 0.22 15.38
N PRO A 2 38.71 -0.19 14.85
CA PRO A 2 38.37 -0.22 13.70
C PRO A 2 37.09 -0.62 13.20
N ALA A 3 36.50 -1.53 13.70
CA ALA A 3 35.26 -1.94 13.21
C ALA A 3 34.38 -0.84 12.87
N PRO A 4 34.23 0.06 13.67
CA PRO A 4 33.34 1.08 13.40
C PRO A 4 33.63 1.78 12.14
N PRO A 5 34.82 1.90 11.79
CA PRO A 5 35.09 2.57 10.61
C PRO A 5 34.37 1.99 9.43
N ALA A 6 34.26 0.75 9.43
CA ALA A 6 33.66 0.15 8.29
C ALA A 6 32.29 0.67 8.07
N ARG A 7 31.51 0.76 9.13
CA ARG A 7 30.21 1.17 8.99
C ARG A 7 30.10 2.55 8.53
N PRO A 8 30.77 3.48 9.07
CA PRO A 8 30.68 4.81 8.60
C PRO A 8 31.04 4.92 7.15
N LEU A 9 32.03 4.15 6.77
CA LEU A 9 32.40 4.21 5.46
C LEU A 9 31.31 3.83 4.54
N VAL A 10 30.65 2.80 4.83
CA VAL A 10 29.57 2.37 4.01
C VAL A 10 28.53 3.45 3.92
N ARG A 11 28.28 4.11 5.02
CA ARG A 11 27.31 5.11 5.01
C ARG A 11 27.73 6.23 4.10
N TYR A 12 28.97 6.61 4.07
CA TYR A 12 29.36 7.65 3.23
C TYR A 12 29.12 7.32 1.80
N ILE A 13 29.48 6.17 1.39
CA ILE A 13 29.27 5.77 0.06
C ILE A 13 27.86 5.85 -0.34
N ARG A 14 27.02 5.37 0.51
CA ARG A 14 25.65 5.40 0.18
C ARG A 14 25.14 6.78 0.11
N GLY A 15 25.54 7.61 0.99
CA GLY A 15 25.05 8.94 1.01
C GLY A 15 25.35 9.64 -0.24
N ALA A 16 26.39 9.24 -0.86
CA ALA A 16 26.79 9.92 -2.02
C ALA A 16 25.78 9.79 -3.10
N MET A 17 25.22 8.71 -3.32
CA MET A 17 24.28 8.64 -4.32
C MET A 17 23.24 7.71 -4.19
N SER A 18 23.44 6.66 -3.65
CA SER A 18 22.40 5.71 -3.62
C SER A 18 22.05 5.28 -2.27
N GLU A 19 22.14 6.14 -1.32
CA GLU A 19 21.76 5.73 -0.01
C GLU A 19 20.34 5.31 0.00
N SER A 20 19.49 5.90 -0.79
CA SER A 20 18.10 5.53 -0.77
C SER A 20 17.78 4.39 -1.71
N GLU A 21 18.71 3.97 -2.54
CA GLU A 21 18.39 2.92 -3.46
C GLU A 21 18.10 1.58 -2.82
N PRO A 22 18.89 1.13 -1.85
CA PRO A 22 18.53 -0.12 -1.20
C PRO A 22 17.19 -0.02 -0.50
N ALA A 23 16.90 1.12 0.09
CA ALA A 23 15.62 1.29 0.75
C ALA A 23 14.50 1.27 -0.28
N ARG A 24 14.72 1.92 -1.40
CA ARG A 24 13.71 1.94 -2.45
C ARG A 24 13.41 0.54 -2.93
N GLU A 25 14.44 -0.25 -3.08
CA GLU A 25 14.26 -1.60 -3.55
C GLU A 25 13.48 -2.43 -2.54
N VAL A 26 13.77 -2.27 -1.27
CA VAL A 26 13.05 -3.01 -0.26
C VAL A 26 11.58 -2.59 -0.23
N PHE A 27 11.31 -1.28 -0.33
CA PHE A 27 9.94 -0.83 -0.34
C PHE A 27 9.20 -1.40 -1.56
N GLU A 28 9.86 -1.45 -2.70
CA GLU A 28 9.20 -2.00 -3.88
C GLU A 28 8.84 -3.46 -3.70
N ARG A 29 9.71 -4.21 -3.04
CA ARG A 29 9.40 -5.60 -2.80
C ARG A 29 8.27 -5.76 -1.82
N VAL A 30 8.27 -4.94 -0.78
CA VAL A 30 7.20 -4.99 0.19
C VAL A 30 5.87 -4.63 -0.47
N PHE A 31 5.87 -3.61 -1.32
CA PHE A 31 4.65 -3.23 -1.99
C PHE A 31 4.14 -4.34 -2.90
N LYS A 32 5.04 -5.05 -3.58
CA LYS A 32 4.60 -6.13 -4.43
C LYS A 32 3.94 -7.23 -3.64
N VAL A 33 4.49 -7.56 -2.48
CA VAL A 33 3.89 -8.58 -1.65
C VAL A 33 2.52 -8.13 -1.17
N LEU A 34 2.43 -6.91 -0.69
CA LEU A 34 1.17 -6.43 -0.16
C LEU A 34 0.11 -6.25 -1.24
N GLU A 35 0.54 -5.84 -2.42
CA GLU A 35 -0.41 -5.71 -3.52
C GLU A 35 -0.93 -7.07 -3.95
N ALA A 36 -0.08 -8.08 -3.90
CA ALA A 36 -0.54 -9.42 -4.22
C ALA A 36 -1.51 -9.92 -3.16
N MET A 37 -1.23 -9.61 -1.89
CA MET A 37 -2.14 -9.98 -0.82
C MET A 37 -3.47 -9.26 -0.98
N GLU A 38 -3.41 -7.99 -1.35
CA GLU A 38 -4.63 -7.23 -1.54
C GLU A 38 -5.46 -7.83 -2.67
N GLU A 39 -4.81 -8.17 -3.75
CA GLU A 39 -5.56 -8.73 -4.88
C GLU A 39 -6.17 -10.07 -4.53
N ASN A 40 -5.42 -10.93 -3.85
CA ASN A 40 -5.97 -12.21 -3.44
C ASN A 40 -7.13 -12.03 -2.48
N GLN A 41 -7.02 -11.12 -1.56
CA GLN A 41 -8.07 -10.91 -0.60
C GLN A 41 -9.30 -10.28 -1.27
N LYS A 42 -9.06 -9.41 -2.23
CA LYS A 42 -10.16 -8.80 -2.96
C LYS A 42 -10.96 -9.88 -3.70
N GLN A 43 -10.27 -10.85 -4.28
CA GLN A 43 -10.97 -11.92 -4.97
C GLN A 43 -11.80 -12.74 -3.99
N LYS A 44 -11.29 -12.97 -2.78
CA LYS A 44 -12.08 -13.70 -1.81
C LYS A 44 -13.34 -12.96 -1.44
N VAL A 45 -13.23 -11.66 -1.24
CA VAL A 45 -14.37 -10.84 -0.87
C VAL A 45 -15.42 -10.90 -1.99
N ILE A 46 -14.96 -10.77 -3.23
CA ILE A 46 -15.88 -10.79 -4.37
C ILE A 46 -16.52 -12.15 -4.51
N GLU A 47 -15.75 -13.21 -4.40
CA GLU A 47 -16.30 -14.54 -4.56
C GLU A 47 -17.31 -14.87 -3.50
N LEU A 48 -17.03 -14.48 -2.27
CA LEU A 48 -17.97 -14.77 -1.22
C LEU A 48 -19.23 -13.93 -1.40
N ALA A 49 -19.07 -12.67 -1.79
CA ALA A 49 -20.24 -11.84 -2.03
C ALA A 49 -21.12 -12.43 -3.13
N ARG A 50 -20.49 -12.98 -4.15
CA ARG A 50 -21.27 -13.56 -5.25
C ARG A 50 -21.93 -14.87 -4.85
N ARG A 51 -21.40 -15.54 -3.86
CA ARG A 51 -22.07 -16.71 -3.37
C ARG A 51 -23.31 -16.31 -2.58
N LEU A 52 -23.21 -15.20 -1.86
CA LEU A 52 -24.33 -14.74 -1.07
C LEU A 52 -25.39 -14.08 -1.96
N LYS A 53 -24.95 -13.41 -2.98
CA LYS A 53 -25.88 -12.79 -3.91
C LYS A 53 -25.28 -12.83 -5.30
N PRO A 54 -25.69 -13.80 -6.10
CA PRO A 54 -25.15 -13.94 -7.46
C PRO A 54 -25.40 -12.72 -8.29
N GLY A 55 -24.47 -12.42 -9.15
CA GLY A 55 -24.65 -11.30 -10.07
C GLY A 55 -24.08 -9.98 -9.60
N LEU A 56 -23.54 -9.93 -8.38
CA LEU A 56 -22.97 -8.69 -7.93
C LEU A 56 -21.69 -8.37 -8.68
N THR A 57 -21.48 -7.10 -8.96
CA THR A 57 -20.24 -6.66 -9.56
C THR A 57 -19.33 -6.15 -8.47
N ALA A 58 -18.07 -5.93 -8.82
CA ALA A 58 -17.14 -5.39 -7.84
C ALA A 58 -17.59 -4.02 -7.36
N GLU A 59 -18.21 -3.26 -8.23
CA GLU A 59 -18.68 -1.97 -7.85
C GLU A 59 -19.81 -2.06 -6.85
N ASP A 60 -20.71 -3.00 -7.04
CA ASP A 60 -21.79 -3.18 -6.10
C ASP A 60 -21.29 -3.54 -4.73
N ILE A 61 -20.21 -4.31 -4.65
CA ILE A 61 -19.69 -4.77 -3.39
C ILE A 61 -19.10 -3.63 -2.58
N ARG A 62 -18.72 -2.56 -3.20
CA ARG A 62 -18.22 -1.42 -2.48
C ARG A 62 -19.30 -0.72 -1.68
N ASN A 63 -20.56 -0.98 -2.01
CA ASN A 63 -21.65 -0.36 -1.30
C ASN A 63 -22.51 -1.42 -0.66
N PRO A 64 -21.99 -2.15 0.31
CA PRO A 64 -22.70 -3.29 0.86
C PRO A 64 -23.98 -2.92 1.56
N HIS A 65 -24.13 -1.67 1.95
CA HIS A 65 -25.36 -1.27 2.61
C HIS A 65 -26.57 -1.40 1.68
N ASP A 66 -26.33 -1.39 0.39
CA ASP A 66 -27.44 -1.50 -0.55
C ASP A 66 -27.84 -2.94 -0.76
N PHE A 67 -27.10 -3.88 -0.19
CA PHE A 67 -27.33 -5.29 -0.45
C PHE A 67 -27.39 -6.05 0.87
N PRO A 68 -28.57 -6.16 1.44
CA PRO A 68 -28.69 -6.85 2.75
C PRO A 68 -28.15 -8.26 2.76
N ASP A 69 -28.12 -8.91 1.60
CA ASP A 69 -27.61 -10.27 1.55
C ASP A 69 -26.13 -10.32 1.91
N LEU A 70 -25.44 -9.20 1.86
CA LEU A 70 -24.05 -9.16 2.23
C LEU A 70 -23.84 -8.98 3.73
N ASP A 71 -24.92 -8.93 4.51
CA ASP A 71 -24.78 -8.79 5.94
C ASP A 71 -24.50 -10.18 6.51
N ASP A 72 -23.32 -10.66 6.30
CA ASP A 72 -22.91 -11.99 6.67
C ASP A 72 -21.61 -11.90 7.43
N PRO A 73 -21.49 -12.55 8.60
CA PRO A 73 -20.28 -12.40 9.38
C PRO A 73 -19.00 -12.82 8.65
N ASP A 74 -19.10 -13.88 7.86
CA ASP A 74 -17.91 -14.32 7.16
C ASP A 74 -17.51 -13.32 6.10
N TRP A 75 -18.48 -12.72 5.42
CA TRP A 75 -18.16 -11.73 4.42
C TRP A 75 -17.55 -10.50 5.06
N HIS A 76 -18.10 -10.07 6.19
CA HIS A 76 -17.56 -8.91 6.90
C HIS A 76 -16.15 -9.19 7.39
N PHE A 77 -15.85 -10.41 7.77
CA PHE A 77 -14.52 -10.76 8.21
C PHE A 77 -13.53 -10.61 7.05
N GLU A 78 -13.89 -11.15 5.89
CA GLU A 78 -12.99 -11.08 4.75
C GLU A 78 -12.86 -9.64 4.25
N ASP A 79 -13.92 -8.90 4.27
CA ASP A 79 -13.88 -7.51 3.87
C ASP A 79 -13.02 -6.70 4.82
N GLY A 80 -13.08 -7.02 6.11
CA GLY A 80 -12.24 -6.36 7.10
C GLY A 80 -10.79 -6.65 6.90
N GLN A 81 -10.46 -7.88 6.50
CA GLN A 81 -9.07 -8.19 6.21
C GLN A 81 -8.57 -7.40 5.01
N LEU A 82 -9.40 -7.25 4.01
CA LEU A 82 -9.03 -6.46 2.85
C LEU A 82 -8.77 -5.01 3.27
N THR A 83 -9.64 -4.46 4.09
CA THR A 83 -9.48 -3.11 4.57
C THR A 83 -8.17 -2.98 5.35
N GLY A 84 -7.84 -3.99 6.14
CA GLY A 84 -6.59 -3.96 6.90
C GLY A 84 -5.37 -3.96 6.00
N ILE A 85 -5.38 -4.76 4.95
CA ILE A 85 -4.27 -4.79 4.01
C ILE A 85 -4.15 -3.44 3.32
N GLN A 86 -5.27 -2.86 2.94
CA GLN A 86 -5.26 -1.57 2.27
C GLN A 86 -4.74 -0.48 3.19
N SER A 87 -5.08 -0.55 4.46
CA SER A 87 -4.59 0.40 5.43
C SER A 87 -3.08 0.28 5.60
N ALA A 88 -2.58 -0.94 5.62
CA ALA A 88 -1.15 -1.15 5.74
C ALA A 88 -0.41 -0.62 4.51
N LEU A 89 -0.96 -0.85 3.33
CA LEU A 89 -0.37 -0.33 2.12
C LEU A 89 -0.32 1.19 2.16
N PHE A 90 -1.40 1.81 2.57
CA PHE A 90 -1.47 3.24 2.63
C PHE A 90 -0.41 3.79 3.58
N ALA A 91 -0.29 3.19 4.75
CA ALA A 91 0.67 3.64 5.75
C ALA A 91 2.10 3.45 5.27
N LEU A 92 2.37 2.33 4.61
CA LEU A 92 3.71 2.08 4.14
C LEU A 92 4.09 2.98 2.97
N ARG A 93 3.14 3.34 2.15
CA ARG A 93 3.43 4.28 1.08
C ARG A 93 3.77 5.64 1.66
N ALA A 94 3.08 6.05 2.71
CA ALA A 94 3.42 7.29 3.36
C ALA A 94 4.80 7.21 3.98
N MET A 95 5.13 6.07 4.59
CA MET A 95 6.42 5.92 5.20
C MET A 95 7.52 5.93 4.17
N SER A 96 7.28 5.32 3.02
CA SER A 96 8.31 5.28 2.00
C SER A 96 8.61 6.70 1.50
N ARG A 97 7.61 7.56 1.44
CA ARG A 97 7.86 8.93 1.03
C ARG A 97 8.74 9.62 2.05
N ASP A 98 8.51 9.35 3.33
CA ASP A 98 9.34 9.97 4.34
C ASP A 98 10.77 9.45 4.28
N VAL A 99 10.95 8.15 4.12
CA VAL A 99 12.26 7.55 4.15
C VAL A 99 13.05 7.89 2.89
N LEU A 100 12.40 7.87 1.76
CA LEU A 100 13.10 8.11 0.50
C LEU A 100 13.19 9.57 0.12
N GLY A 101 12.57 10.42 0.90
CA GLY A 101 12.58 11.81 0.58
C GLY A 101 11.37 12.16 -0.21
N ASP A 102 10.99 13.41 -0.13
CA ASP A 102 9.84 13.78 -0.78
C ASP A 102 10.04 14.15 -2.17
N GLY A 103 11.21 14.08 -2.71
CA GLY A 103 11.41 14.50 -4.04
C GLY A 103 10.46 13.87 -4.99
N ASP A 104 10.41 12.58 -4.99
CA ASP A 104 9.53 11.90 -5.88
C ASP A 104 8.11 12.15 -5.59
N ALA A 105 7.76 12.10 -4.37
CA ALA A 105 6.39 12.28 -4.01
C ALA A 105 5.94 13.68 -4.29
N ALA A 106 6.76 14.60 -4.00
CA ALA A 106 6.40 15.96 -4.19
C ALA A 106 6.16 16.24 -5.64
N GLN A 107 6.94 15.66 -6.47
CA GLN A 107 6.71 15.89 -7.79
C GLN A 107 5.44 15.41 -8.23
N SER A 108 5.07 14.30 -7.80
CA SER A 108 3.85 13.78 -8.22
C SER A 108 2.72 14.58 -7.76
N GLU A 109 2.70 15.06 -6.59
CA GLU A 109 1.55 15.71 -6.17
C GLU A 109 1.62 17.05 -6.48
N ASP A 110 2.70 17.56 -6.72
CA ASP A 110 2.70 18.85 -6.93
C ASP A 110 2.05 19.26 -7.99
N GLY A 111 1.96 18.51 -8.73
CA GLY A 111 1.23 18.91 -9.65
C GLY A 111 0.14 19.58 -9.18
N GLU A 112 -0.28 19.36 -8.33
CA GLU A 112 -1.36 19.91 -7.92
C GLU A 112 -1.32 20.90 -7.14
N ALA A 113 -0.83 20.70 -6.48
CA ALA A 113 -0.85 21.58 -5.64
C ALA A 113 -0.63 22.79 -5.98
N ASN A 114 -0.31 22.62 -6.26
CA ASN A 114 -0.07 23.59 -6.44
C ASN A 114 -0.81 24.21 -6.86
N ARG A 115 -1.32 23.82 -6.91
CA ARG A 115 -1.80 24.25 -7.05
C ARG A 115 -2.22 25.08 -7.14
N PRO A 116 -2.33 25.17 -7.47
CA PRO A 116 -2.66 26.11 -7.55
C PRO A 116 -3.07 26.88 -7.07
N GLU A 117 -3.17 26.97 -6.77
CA GLU A 117 -3.38 27.55 -6.35
C GLU A 117 -3.40 28.09 -6.31
N GLY A 118 -3.17 27.94 -6.55
CA GLY A 118 -3.06 28.33 -6.58
C GLY A 118 -2.94 28.52 -6.59
#